data_0cc4ed48be64323d72af20bcb92253a0
#
_entry.id   0cc4ed48be64323d72af20bcb92253a0
#
_cell.length_a   1.000
_cell.length_b   1.000
_cell.length_c   1.000
_cell.angle_alpha   90.00
_cell.angle_beta   90.00
_cell.angle_gamma   90.00
#
_symmetry.space_group_name_H-M   'P 1'
#
loop_
_entity.id
_entity.type
_entity.pdbx_description
1 polymer ?
#
loop_
_entity_poly.entity_id
_entity_poly.type
_entity_poly.pdbx_seq_one_letter_code
_entity_poly.pdbx_strand_id
1 'polypeptide(L)'
;MLLRIHAPHLLTRLSVSFQLKCTLAHIKAKQVSIRGDSKSANGPDHYWVRKIGIMTIQHVVDKPSRAALFLVLEIKDGCEQATRDMLTGFAGLFKSVNFRYNEGELYTVVGIGASMWPRLTSAPLPNRLKEFEAIDAAHKAPATPGDILFHFRANSYDLCHEMARQVLDQLGDAATVIDETHGFKYLDQRDLLGFVDGTANPLAEEALDTVLLDDAADYPRGSYVTVQKYIHDLDKWNELSTEEQEKVIGRTKADDIELDDDIKPSNSHVALNDLEEDIYRENMVFGSFAAGEMGTYFIGYAKDPENVMERLRNMFIGKPEGNYDRILDFSTALTGTNFFVPSADLMKNFDELPPA
;
A
#
# COMPACT_ATOMS: atom_id res chain seq x y z
N MET A 1 42.63 16.99 -46.37
CA MET A 1 42.34 16.20 -47.57
C MET A 1 40.84 15.79 -47.44
N LEU A 2 40.04 16.57 -48.19
CA LEU A 2 38.56 16.45 -48.20
C LEU A 2 38.15 15.24 -49.06
N LEU A 3 37.16 14.50 -48.63
CA LEU A 3 36.30 13.77 -49.56
C LEU A 3 34.84 13.78 -49.02
N ARG A 4 34.05 14.61 -49.70
CA ARG A 4 32.59 14.57 -49.73
C ARG A 4 32.16 13.39 -50.63
N ILE A 5 31.14 12.65 -50.19
CA ILE A 5 30.31 11.92 -51.14
C ILE A 5 28.82 12.14 -50.76
N HIS A 6 28.07 12.47 -51.83
CA HIS A 6 26.68 12.89 -51.93
C HIS A 6 25.68 11.78 -51.62
N ALA A 7 24.51 12.23 -51.13
CA ALA A 7 23.23 11.50 -51.24
C ALA A 7 22.69 11.53 -52.69
N PRO A 8 21.70 10.69 -53.05
CA PRO A 8 20.36 11.21 -53.15
C PRO A 8 19.20 10.28 -52.72
N HIS A 9 18.15 10.94 -52.26
CA HIS A 9 16.73 10.70 -52.30
C HIS A 9 16.18 9.35 -52.89
N LEU A 10 15.28 8.73 -52.14
CA LEU A 10 13.99 8.29 -52.68
C LEU A 10 12.92 8.22 -51.57
N LEU A 11 11.94 9.12 -51.71
CA LEU A 11 10.67 9.13 -51.03
C LEU A 11 9.77 7.97 -51.55
N THR A 12 9.24 7.15 -50.70
CA THR A 12 7.96 6.48 -50.97
C THR A 12 7.08 6.54 -49.73
N ARG A 13 6.05 7.36 -49.83
CA ARG A 13 4.91 7.39 -48.93
C ARG A 13 4.11 6.10 -49.07
N LEU A 14 3.86 5.39 -47.96
CA LEU A 14 2.74 4.47 -47.85
C LEU A 14 1.93 4.92 -46.64
N SER A 15 0.85 5.62 -46.90
CA SER A 15 -0.23 5.90 -45.98
C SER A 15 -1.06 4.61 -45.79
N VAL A 16 -1.03 4.03 -44.62
CA VAL A 16 -2.01 3.02 -44.22
C VAL A 16 -2.97 3.68 -43.23
N SER A 17 -4.11 4.08 -43.76
CA SER A 17 -5.29 4.50 -43.01
C SER A 17 -5.88 3.28 -42.33
N PHE A 18 -5.70 3.14 -41.01
CA PHE A 18 -6.45 2.18 -40.21
C PHE A 18 -7.67 2.89 -39.60
N GLN A 19 -8.83 2.73 -40.26
CA GLN A 19 -10.11 3.08 -39.67
C GLN A 19 -10.46 2.05 -38.57
N LEU A 20 -10.31 2.44 -37.31
CA LEU A 20 -10.94 1.74 -36.20
C LEU A 20 -12.44 2.09 -36.19
N LYS A 21 -13.27 1.15 -36.59
CA LYS A 21 -14.71 1.21 -36.35
C LYS A 21 -14.98 0.87 -34.89
N CYS A 22 -15.27 1.89 -34.07
CA CYS A 22 -15.89 1.70 -32.77
C CYS A 22 -17.30 1.14 -32.95
N THR A 23 -17.51 -0.10 -32.56
CA THR A 23 -18.85 -0.67 -32.40
C THR A 23 -19.34 -0.33 -31.01
N LEU A 24 -20.20 0.67 -30.91
CA LEU A 24 -20.97 0.99 -29.70
C LEU A 24 -21.99 -0.14 -29.49
N ALA A 25 -21.72 -1.04 -28.57
CA ALA A 25 -22.73 -1.96 -28.06
C ALA A 25 -23.62 -1.23 -27.06
N HIS A 26 -24.90 -1.13 -27.37
CA HIS A 26 -25.96 -0.60 -26.52
C HIS A 26 -26.13 -1.51 -25.29
N ILE A 27 -25.72 -1.07 -24.13
CA ILE A 27 -26.17 -1.67 -22.87
C ILE A 27 -27.48 -0.96 -22.50
N LYS A 28 -28.60 -1.64 -22.75
CA LYS A 28 -29.91 -1.25 -22.24
C LYS A 28 -29.91 -1.40 -20.72
N ALA A 29 -29.98 -0.29 -20.01
CA ALA A 29 -30.31 -0.28 -18.60
C ALA A 29 -31.69 -0.89 -18.39
N LYS A 30 -31.76 -2.04 -17.74
CA LYS A 30 -32.99 -2.59 -17.18
C LYS A 30 -33.23 -1.85 -15.85
N GLN A 31 -34.17 -0.92 -15.85
CA GLN A 31 -34.80 -0.45 -14.61
C GLN A 31 -35.56 -1.62 -13.97
N VAL A 32 -35.03 -2.16 -12.90
CA VAL A 32 -35.78 -3.03 -12.01
C VAL A 32 -36.37 -2.18 -10.91
N SER A 33 -37.68 -1.93 -11.02
CA SER A 33 -38.49 -1.35 -9.96
C SER A 33 -38.70 -2.42 -8.90
N ILE A 34 -38.02 -2.32 -7.76
CA ILE A 34 -38.31 -3.11 -6.59
C ILE A 34 -39.16 -2.22 -5.64
N ARG A 35 -40.46 -2.39 -5.67
CA ARG A 35 -41.34 -2.03 -4.57
C ARG A 35 -41.26 -3.16 -3.56
N GLY A 36 -40.72 -2.91 -2.41
CA GLY A 36 -40.72 -3.81 -1.27
C GLY A 36 -40.67 -2.97 0.00
N ASP A 37 -41.85 -2.78 0.61
CA ASP A 37 -41.97 -2.26 1.97
C ASP A 37 -41.30 -3.23 2.93
N SER A 38 -40.23 -2.81 3.58
CA SER A 38 -39.80 -3.36 4.86
C SER A 38 -39.38 -2.22 5.78
N LYS A 39 -40.27 -1.90 6.70
CA LYS A 39 -39.94 -1.12 7.90
C LYS A 39 -39.02 -1.98 8.75
N SER A 40 -37.73 -1.61 8.83
CA SER A 40 -36.85 -2.05 9.91
C SER A 40 -35.87 -0.93 10.26
N ALA A 41 -35.95 -0.56 11.52
CA ALA A 41 -34.99 0.12 12.39
C ALA A 41 -33.79 0.80 11.71
N ASN A 42 -33.95 2.06 11.30
CA ASN A 42 -32.84 2.94 11.00
C ASN A 42 -32.58 3.79 12.24
N GLY A 43 -31.50 3.45 12.97
CA GLY A 43 -30.90 4.37 13.93
C GLY A 43 -30.22 5.53 13.18
N PRO A 44 -29.93 6.67 13.83
CA PRO A 44 -29.29 7.85 13.24
C PRO A 44 -27.90 7.58 12.67
N ASP A 45 -27.28 6.45 13.00
CA ASP A 45 -25.88 6.14 12.72
C ASP A 45 -25.59 5.75 11.26
N HIS A 46 -26.60 5.30 10.50
CA HIS A 46 -26.41 4.89 9.10
C HIS A 46 -26.72 5.98 8.04
N TYR A 47 -27.08 7.18 8.47
CA TYR A 47 -27.59 8.21 7.55
C TYR A 47 -26.47 8.88 6.71
N TRP A 48 -25.25 8.93 7.25
CA TRP A 48 -24.14 9.68 6.66
C TRP A 48 -23.50 9.00 5.45
N VAL A 49 -23.48 7.69 5.40
CA VAL A 49 -22.78 6.89 4.38
C VAL A 49 -23.58 6.71 3.09
N ARG A 50 -24.91 6.89 3.09
CA ARG A 50 -25.78 6.58 1.92
C ARG A 50 -25.95 7.70 0.88
N LYS A 51 -25.34 8.86 1.06
CA LYS A 51 -25.58 10.03 0.20
C LYS A 51 -24.63 10.20 -0.98
N ILE A 52 -23.65 9.29 -1.13
CA ILE A 52 -22.55 9.44 -2.09
C ILE A 52 -22.80 8.51 -3.27
N GLY A 53 -22.79 9.08 -4.50
CA GLY A 53 -22.81 8.33 -5.76
C GLY A 53 -21.60 7.40 -5.91
N ILE A 54 -21.17 7.03 -7.10
CA ILE A 54 -19.99 6.16 -7.31
C ILE A 54 -18.82 6.71 -6.49
N MET A 55 -18.46 6.02 -5.41
CA MET A 55 -17.36 6.45 -4.52
C MET A 55 -16.01 6.29 -5.21
N THR A 56 -15.17 7.32 -5.12
CA THR A 56 -13.79 7.27 -5.60
C THR A 56 -12.88 6.74 -4.50
N ILE A 57 -11.92 5.90 -4.91
CA ILE A 57 -10.92 5.28 -4.02
C ILE A 57 -9.67 6.14 -3.94
N GLN A 58 -8.87 5.94 -2.87
CA GLN A 58 -7.50 6.42 -2.85
C GLN A 58 -6.61 5.53 -3.76
N HIS A 59 -5.40 5.97 -4.03
CA HIS A 59 -4.44 5.28 -4.89
C HIS A 59 -3.83 4.03 -4.21
N VAL A 60 -4.67 3.08 -3.78
CA VAL A 60 -4.22 1.85 -3.12
C VAL A 60 -3.64 0.87 -4.13
N VAL A 61 -4.31 0.69 -5.27
CA VAL A 61 -3.88 -0.17 -6.38
C VAL A 61 -3.61 0.71 -7.59
N ASP A 62 -2.34 0.83 -7.95
CA ASP A 62 -1.90 1.62 -9.11
C ASP A 62 -0.67 0.97 -9.75
N LYS A 63 -0.08 1.62 -10.73
CA LYS A 63 1.14 1.16 -11.37
C LYS A 63 2.33 1.15 -10.39
N PRO A 64 3.26 0.20 -10.52
CA PRO A 64 4.49 0.21 -9.75
C PRO A 64 5.27 1.51 -9.92
N SER A 65 5.69 2.11 -8.82
CA SER A 65 6.42 3.38 -8.79
C SER A 65 7.93 3.16 -8.67
N ARG A 66 8.71 4.21 -8.95
CA ARG A 66 10.18 4.16 -8.83
C ARG A 66 10.68 4.66 -7.48
N ALA A 67 9.90 5.49 -6.81
CA ALA A 67 10.21 6.08 -5.52
C ALA A 67 8.97 6.07 -4.64
N ALA A 68 9.17 5.93 -3.34
CA ALA A 68 8.13 6.10 -2.34
C ALA A 68 8.65 6.88 -1.13
N LEU A 69 7.74 7.53 -0.44
CA LEU A 69 7.97 8.11 0.87
C LEU A 69 6.87 7.60 1.80
N PHE A 70 7.28 6.93 2.86
CA PHE A 70 6.43 6.47 3.95
C PHE A 70 6.64 7.41 5.12
N LEU A 71 5.56 8.02 5.61
CA LEU A 71 5.56 8.86 6.80
C LEU A 71 4.53 8.37 7.78
N VAL A 72 4.92 8.17 9.02
CA VAL A 72 4.00 7.96 10.14
C VAL A 72 4.08 9.14 11.07
N LEU A 73 2.92 9.72 11.37
CA LEU A 73 2.80 10.89 12.21
C LEU A 73 2.10 10.56 13.53
N GLU A 74 2.54 11.22 14.58
CA GLU A 74 1.81 11.38 15.84
C GLU A 74 1.21 12.78 15.90
N ILE A 75 -0.08 12.88 16.24
CA ILE A 75 -0.83 14.13 16.31
C ILE A 75 -0.92 14.59 17.77
N LYS A 76 -0.49 15.80 18.04
CA LYS A 76 -0.55 16.37 19.38
C LYS A 76 -1.98 16.56 19.86
N ASP A 77 -2.20 16.37 21.15
CA ASP A 77 -3.51 16.58 21.78
C ASP A 77 -3.98 18.03 21.57
N GLY A 78 -5.28 18.17 21.22
CA GLY A 78 -5.90 19.44 20.90
C GLY A 78 -5.69 19.92 19.46
N CYS A 79 -5.00 19.13 18.61
CA CYS A 79 -4.76 19.45 17.19
C CYS A 79 -5.65 18.64 16.25
N GLU A 80 -6.70 18.02 16.76
CA GLU A 80 -7.62 17.16 15.99
C GLU A 80 -8.32 17.95 14.86
N GLN A 81 -8.71 19.20 15.11
CA GLN A 81 -9.36 20.01 14.10
C GLN A 81 -8.40 20.35 12.94
N ALA A 82 -7.15 20.69 13.22
CA ALA A 82 -6.16 20.93 12.16
C ALA A 82 -5.93 19.69 11.31
N THR A 83 -5.97 18.49 11.92
CA THR A 83 -5.87 17.22 11.21
C THR A 83 -7.11 16.96 10.35
N ARG A 84 -8.33 17.22 10.85
CA ARG A 84 -9.56 17.11 10.06
C ARG A 84 -9.53 18.05 8.83
N ASP A 85 -9.09 19.29 9.03
CA ASP A 85 -8.99 20.30 7.96
C ASP A 85 -7.98 19.85 6.89
N MET A 86 -6.85 19.26 7.32
CA MET A 86 -5.86 18.70 6.41
C MET A 86 -6.44 17.51 5.62
N LEU A 87 -7.12 16.57 6.28
CA LEU A 87 -7.75 15.41 5.63
C LEU A 87 -8.76 15.86 4.58
N THR A 88 -9.65 16.79 4.92
CA THR A 88 -10.66 17.35 4.01
C THR A 88 -10.00 18.08 2.83
N GLY A 89 -8.92 18.84 3.10
CA GLY A 89 -8.17 19.61 2.11
C GLY A 89 -7.22 18.78 1.23
N PHE A 90 -6.95 17.53 1.60
CA PHE A 90 -5.90 16.69 1.00
C PHE A 90 -5.98 16.57 -0.53
N ALA A 91 -7.18 16.39 -1.07
CA ALA A 91 -7.38 16.35 -2.52
C ALA A 91 -6.96 17.64 -3.25
N GLY A 92 -7.03 18.79 -2.56
CA GLY A 92 -6.52 20.09 -3.05
C GLY A 92 -5.00 20.11 -3.07
N LEU A 93 -4.33 19.62 -2.02
CA LEU A 93 -2.88 19.50 -1.95
C LEU A 93 -2.35 18.60 -3.07
N PHE A 94 -2.93 17.41 -3.20
CA PHE A 94 -2.59 16.49 -4.29
C PHE A 94 -2.68 17.15 -5.66
N LYS A 95 -3.79 17.85 -5.96
CA LYS A 95 -3.96 18.57 -7.22
C LYS A 95 -2.90 19.64 -7.42
N SER A 96 -2.52 20.37 -6.37
CA SER A 96 -1.53 21.45 -6.45
C SER A 96 -0.14 20.93 -6.84
N VAL A 97 0.25 19.77 -6.31
CA VAL A 97 1.51 19.11 -6.64
C VAL A 97 1.45 18.47 -8.02
N ASN A 98 0.39 17.71 -8.31
CA ASN A 98 0.30 16.91 -9.53
C ASN A 98 0.01 17.76 -10.80
N PHE A 99 -0.55 18.96 -10.65
CA PHE A 99 -1.00 19.80 -11.77
C PHE A 99 0.07 20.08 -12.83
N ARG A 100 1.33 20.27 -12.42
CA ARG A 100 2.44 20.58 -13.32
C ARG A 100 3.25 19.37 -13.77
N TYR A 101 3.07 18.23 -13.09
CA TYR A 101 3.92 17.04 -13.19
C TYR A 101 3.11 15.75 -13.30
N ASN A 102 1.97 15.80 -13.97
CA ASN A 102 1.07 14.66 -14.15
C ASN A 102 1.72 13.44 -14.84
N GLU A 103 2.82 13.63 -15.58
CA GLU A 103 3.64 12.54 -16.13
C GLU A 103 4.49 11.84 -15.04
N GLY A 104 4.61 12.47 -13.85
CA GLY A 104 5.35 11.92 -12.72
C GLY A 104 4.65 10.76 -12.02
N GLU A 105 3.40 10.46 -12.38
CA GLU A 105 2.59 9.38 -11.82
C GLU A 105 2.63 9.41 -10.28
N LEU A 106 2.23 10.56 -9.69
CA LEU A 106 2.11 10.70 -8.25
C LEU A 106 0.86 9.97 -7.75
N TYR A 107 1.04 9.03 -6.85
CA TYR A 107 -0.01 8.28 -6.15
C TYR A 107 0.08 8.55 -4.66
N THR A 108 -1.06 8.68 -4.01
CA THR A 108 -1.11 9.07 -2.59
C THR A 108 -2.12 8.22 -1.84
N VAL A 109 -1.74 7.74 -0.67
CA VAL A 109 -2.61 7.06 0.29
C VAL A 109 -2.45 7.71 1.66
N VAL A 110 -3.57 7.92 2.34
CA VAL A 110 -3.66 8.38 3.73
C VAL A 110 -4.37 7.31 4.54
N GLY A 111 -3.73 6.87 5.61
CA GLY A 111 -4.31 5.95 6.59
C GLY A 111 -4.50 6.63 7.95
N ILE A 112 -5.54 6.25 8.68
CA ILE A 112 -5.88 6.75 10.02
C ILE A 112 -5.76 5.61 11.01
N GLY A 113 -4.96 5.79 12.07
CA GLY A 113 -4.72 4.80 13.12
C GLY A 113 -5.93 4.56 14.02
N ALA A 114 -5.93 3.40 14.70
CA ALA A 114 -7.04 2.99 15.55
C ALA A 114 -7.27 3.95 16.73
N SER A 115 -6.19 4.41 17.36
CA SER A 115 -6.24 5.41 18.46
C SER A 115 -6.66 6.79 17.98
N MET A 116 -6.33 7.15 16.72
CA MET A 116 -6.60 8.47 16.18
C MET A 116 -8.05 8.64 15.70
N TRP A 117 -8.67 7.58 15.16
CA TRP A 117 -10.05 7.66 14.65
C TRP A 117 -11.04 8.26 15.67
N PRO A 118 -11.15 7.75 16.93
CA PRO A 118 -12.07 8.31 17.92
C PRO A 118 -11.67 9.71 18.42
N ARG A 119 -10.44 10.17 18.21
CA ARG A 119 -10.03 11.55 18.47
C ARG A 119 -10.52 12.50 17.39
N LEU A 120 -10.61 12.01 16.14
CA LEU A 120 -11.06 12.83 15.02
C LEU A 120 -12.58 12.90 14.90
N THR A 121 -13.29 11.85 15.25
CA THR A 121 -14.75 11.78 15.03
C THR A 121 -15.42 10.83 16.03
N SER A 122 -16.67 11.17 16.40
CA SER A 122 -17.56 10.27 17.14
C SER A 122 -18.31 9.27 16.23
N ALA A 123 -18.04 9.28 14.91
CA ALA A 123 -18.52 8.24 14.01
C ALA A 123 -17.96 6.87 14.41
N PRO A 124 -18.69 5.76 14.18
CA PRO A 124 -18.25 4.43 14.55
C PRO A 124 -16.84 4.11 14.05
N LEU A 125 -16.05 3.41 14.87
CA LEU A 125 -14.75 2.91 14.46
C LEU A 125 -14.94 1.94 13.27
N PRO A 126 -14.12 2.00 12.20
CA PRO A 126 -14.13 0.98 11.15
C PRO A 126 -14.01 -0.42 11.74
N ASN A 127 -14.92 -1.30 11.38
CA ASN A 127 -15.22 -2.56 12.10
C ASN A 127 -14.01 -3.46 12.41
N ARG A 128 -13.00 -3.47 11.51
CA ARG A 128 -11.78 -4.30 11.66
C ARG A 128 -10.55 -3.48 12.07
N LEU A 129 -10.69 -2.17 12.27
CA LEU A 129 -9.58 -1.32 12.69
C LEU A 129 -9.25 -1.59 14.16
N LYS A 130 -8.03 -2.04 14.41
CA LYS A 130 -7.46 -2.25 15.73
C LYS A 130 -5.97 -1.92 15.71
N GLU A 131 -5.41 -1.63 16.89
CA GLU A 131 -3.96 -1.51 17.06
C GLU A 131 -3.27 -2.78 16.55
N PHE A 132 -2.04 -2.61 16.06
CA PHE A 132 -1.22 -3.75 15.67
C PHE A 132 -0.95 -4.63 16.90
N GLU A 133 -1.16 -5.93 16.77
CA GLU A 133 -0.89 -6.89 17.82
C GLU A 133 0.57 -7.37 17.75
N ALA A 134 1.37 -6.98 18.74
CA ALA A 134 2.76 -7.41 18.80
C ALA A 134 2.87 -8.93 18.91
N ILE A 135 3.83 -9.50 18.18
CA ILE A 135 4.15 -10.93 18.26
C ILE A 135 5.50 -11.08 18.95
N ASP A 136 5.52 -11.82 20.06
CA ASP A 136 6.73 -12.11 20.85
C ASP A 136 6.98 -13.62 20.84
N ALA A 137 7.82 -14.07 19.89
CA ALA A 137 8.20 -15.46 19.68
C ALA A 137 9.75 -15.55 19.58
N ALA A 138 10.29 -16.51 18.81
CA ALA A 138 11.73 -16.60 18.54
C ALA A 138 12.28 -15.30 17.94
N HIS A 139 11.49 -14.68 17.07
CA HIS A 139 11.68 -13.31 16.56
C HIS A 139 10.50 -12.44 17.01
N LYS A 140 10.66 -11.12 16.97
CA LYS A 140 9.65 -10.19 17.47
C LYS A 140 9.12 -9.30 16.36
N ALA A 141 7.80 -9.16 16.29
CA ALA A 141 7.12 -8.11 15.55
C ALA A 141 6.59 -7.08 16.56
N PRO A 142 7.25 -5.93 16.75
CA PRO A 142 6.81 -4.93 17.73
C PRO A 142 5.54 -4.22 17.24
N ALA A 143 4.69 -3.80 18.17
CA ALA A 143 3.67 -2.79 17.93
C ALA A 143 4.28 -1.41 18.14
N THR A 144 4.05 -0.50 17.20
CA THR A 144 4.52 0.89 17.29
C THR A 144 3.35 1.87 17.12
N PRO A 145 3.42 3.06 17.73
CA PRO A 145 2.36 4.06 17.58
C PRO A 145 2.28 4.59 16.15
N GLY A 146 1.12 5.17 15.80
CA GLY A 146 0.93 5.86 14.53
C GLY A 146 -0.50 6.39 14.43
N ASP A 147 -0.64 7.70 14.34
CA ASP A 147 -1.93 8.36 14.19
C ASP A 147 -2.34 8.51 12.73
N ILE A 148 -1.42 8.99 11.89
CA ILE A 148 -1.65 9.16 10.44
C ILE A 148 -0.49 8.54 9.67
N LEU A 149 -0.82 7.72 8.67
CA LEU A 149 0.10 7.21 7.67
C LEU A 149 -0.06 8.01 6.37
N PHE A 150 1.05 8.41 5.77
CA PHE A 150 1.10 8.81 4.37
C PHE A 150 1.99 7.85 3.60
N HIS A 151 1.47 7.32 2.50
CA HIS A 151 2.23 6.57 1.51
C HIS A 151 2.16 7.33 0.18
N PHE A 152 3.25 8.02 -0.14
CA PHE A 152 3.42 8.75 -1.40
C PHE A 152 4.31 7.97 -2.33
N ARG A 153 3.89 7.77 -3.58
CA ARG A 153 4.62 7.04 -4.60
C ARG A 153 4.67 7.84 -5.89
N ALA A 154 5.81 7.81 -6.58
CA ALA A 154 5.95 8.50 -7.86
C ALA A 154 7.09 7.89 -8.71
N ASN A 155 7.18 8.31 -9.97
CA ASN A 155 8.33 8.01 -10.82
C ASN A 155 9.59 8.78 -10.41
N SER A 156 9.45 9.84 -9.59
CA SER A 156 10.56 10.65 -9.09
C SER A 156 10.30 11.05 -7.64
N TYR A 157 11.35 10.97 -6.81
CA TYR A 157 11.26 11.22 -5.37
C TYR A 157 10.88 12.67 -5.01
N ASP A 158 11.23 13.65 -5.86
CA ASP A 158 10.90 15.06 -5.64
C ASP A 158 9.39 15.31 -5.50
N LEU A 159 8.54 14.54 -6.21
CA LEU A 159 7.08 14.62 -6.07
C LEU A 159 6.59 14.08 -4.73
N CYS A 160 7.16 12.98 -4.25
CA CYS A 160 6.87 12.46 -2.91
C CYS A 160 7.29 13.46 -1.84
N HIS A 161 8.48 14.05 -1.98
CA HIS A 161 9.00 15.05 -1.07
C HIS A 161 8.14 16.32 -1.05
N GLU A 162 7.75 16.85 -2.23
CA GLU A 162 6.91 18.03 -2.31
C GLU A 162 5.52 17.79 -1.70
N MET A 163 4.94 16.61 -1.93
CA MET A 163 3.66 16.25 -1.31
C MET A 163 3.76 16.21 0.22
N ALA A 164 4.80 15.57 0.75
CA ALA A 164 5.06 15.52 2.19
C ALA A 164 5.28 16.92 2.77
N ARG A 165 6.09 17.75 2.10
CA ARG A 165 6.34 19.13 2.53
C ARG A 165 5.04 19.92 2.64
N GLN A 166 4.14 19.85 1.65
CA GLN A 166 2.87 20.58 1.69
C GLN A 166 1.93 20.08 2.78
N VAL A 167 1.89 18.78 3.03
CA VAL A 167 1.10 18.19 4.14
C VAL A 167 1.66 18.66 5.48
N LEU A 168 2.97 18.57 5.67
CA LEU A 168 3.62 18.98 6.94
C LEU A 168 3.55 20.49 7.16
N ASP A 169 3.66 21.30 6.10
CA ASP A 169 3.45 22.76 6.18
C ASP A 169 2.02 23.09 6.64
N GLN A 170 1.02 22.35 6.17
CA GLN A 170 -0.38 22.55 6.57
C GLN A 170 -0.63 22.12 8.03
N LEU A 171 -0.03 21.00 8.47
CA LEU A 171 -0.15 20.53 9.86
C LEU A 171 0.68 21.37 10.83
N GLY A 172 1.81 21.93 10.38
CA GLY A 172 2.70 22.73 11.21
C GLY A 172 3.08 22.02 12.50
N ASP A 173 2.94 22.71 13.62
CA ASP A 173 3.25 22.16 14.96
C ASP A 173 2.24 21.12 15.48
N ALA A 174 1.17 20.83 14.74
CA ALA A 174 0.15 19.85 15.14
C ALA A 174 0.65 18.40 15.09
N ALA A 175 1.66 18.11 14.27
CA ALA A 175 2.15 16.77 14.04
C ALA A 175 3.65 16.64 14.34
N THR A 176 4.04 15.42 14.72
CA THR A 176 5.43 14.98 14.82
C THR A 176 5.63 13.79 13.90
N VAL A 177 6.68 13.81 13.06
CA VAL A 177 7.08 12.66 12.26
C VAL A 177 7.78 11.67 13.19
N ILE A 178 7.22 10.45 13.32
CA ILE A 178 7.77 9.40 14.19
C ILE A 178 8.42 8.27 13.39
N ASP A 179 8.07 8.08 12.12
CA ASP A 179 8.81 7.26 11.16
C ASP A 179 8.81 7.93 9.79
N GLU A 180 9.98 7.99 9.17
CA GLU A 180 10.20 8.45 7.81
C GLU A 180 11.08 7.45 7.08
N THR A 181 10.59 6.93 5.95
CA THR A 181 11.35 5.99 5.15
C THR A 181 11.26 6.33 3.66
N HIS A 182 12.44 6.47 3.04
CA HIS A 182 12.59 6.75 1.62
C HIS A 182 12.78 5.46 0.86
N GLY A 183 11.72 5.01 0.20
CA GLY A 183 11.73 3.80 -0.62
C GLY A 183 12.17 4.07 -2.06
N PHE A 184 12.83 3.11 -2.67
CA PHE A 184 13.22 3.17 -4.07
C PHE A 184 13.08 1.81 -4.75
N LYS A 185 12.75 1.83 -6.06
CA LYS A 185 12.78 0.63 -6.90
C LYS A 185 14.22 0.17 -7.05
N TYR A 186 14.50 -1.05 -6.61
CA TYR A 186 15.80 -1.66 -6.73
C TYR A 186 15.85 -2.63 -7.93
N LEU A 187 16.82 -2.42 -8.81
CA LEU A 187 17.06 -3.22 -10.01
C LEU A 187 15.76 -3.48 -10.81
N ASP A 188 15.50 -4.75 -11.12
CA ASP A 188 14.34 -5.28 -11.83
C ASP A 188 13.19 -5.70 -10.90
N GLN A 189 12.90 -4.90 -9.87
CA GLN A 189 11.91 -5.13 -8.78
C GLN A 189 12.35 -6.20 -7.78
N ARG A 190 13.64 -6.23 -7.45
CA ARG A 190 14.15 -7.10 -6.39
C ARG A 190 14.18 -6.37 -5.05
N ASP A 191 14.16 -7.17 -3.99
CA ASP A 191 14.56 -6.73 -2.66
C ASP A 191 16.10 -6.72 -2.50
N LEU A 192 16.60 -6.30 -1.34
CA LEU A 192 18.06 -6.33 -1.06
C LEU A 192 18.60 -7.73 -0.80
N LEU A 193 17.76 -8.73 -0.57
CA LEU A 193 18.14 -10.13 -0.49
C LEU A 193 18.35 -10.73 -1.88
N GLY A 194 17.94 -10.01 -2.94
CA GLY A 194 18.17 -10.33 -4.33
C GLY A 194 17.03 -11.10 -5.01
N PHE A 195 15.86 -11.22 -4.38
CA PHE A 195 14.67 -11.89 -4.92
C PHE A 195 13.66 -10.91 -5.47
N VAL A 196 12.87 -11.33 -6.45
CA VAL A 196 11.79 -10.50 -7.03
C VAL A 196 10.72 -10.30 -5.97
N ASP A 197 10.31 -9.05 -5.73
CA ASP A 197 9.21 -8.71 -4.82
C ASP A 197 7.93 -8.42 -5.61
N GLY A 198 6.80 -8.84 -5.05
CA GLY A 198 5.47 -8.59 -5.62
C GLY A 198 4.98 -9.62 -6.64
N THR A 199 5.69 -10.73 -6.87
CA THR A 199 5.30 -11.80 -7.81
C THR A 199 3.90 -12.35 -7.55
N ALA A 200 3.51 -12.49 -6.28
CA ALA A 200 2.21 -13.02 -5.87
C ALA A 200 1.14 -11.95 -5.62
N ASN A 201 1.34 -10.71 -6.07
CA ASN A 201 0.29 -9.70 -5.95
C ASN A 201 -0.87 -10.01 -6.92
N PRO A 202 -2.14 -9.93 -6.47
CA PRO A 202 -3.28 -9.99 -7.36
C PRO A 202 -3.24 -8.84 -8.37
N LEU A 203 -3.84 -9.03 -9.54
CA LEU A 203 -3.75 -8.07 -10.64
C LEU A 203 -5.12 -7.49 -11.00
N ALA A 204 -5.14 -6.27 -11.50
CA ALA A 204 -6.31 -5.60 -12.07
C ALA A 204 -7.54 -5.60 -11.12
N GLU A 205 -8.67 -6.18 -11.54
CA GLU A 205 -9.92 -6.21 -10.78
C GLU A 205 -9.80 -7.04 -9.50
N GLU A 206 -9.07 -8.14 -9.53
CA GLU A 206 -8.80 -9.00 -8.38
C GLU A 206 -8.04 -8.23 -7.28
N ALA A 207 -7.08 -7.37 -7.64
CA ALA A 207 -6.39 -6.52 -6.68
C ALA A 207 -7.35 -5.56 -5.97
N LEU A 208 -8.32 -4.97 -6.68
CA LEU A 208 -9.33 -4.10 -6.09
C LEU A 208 -10.26 -4.89 -5.16
N ASP A 209 -10.68 -6.08 -5.55
CA ASP A 209 -11.53 -6.96 -4.73
C ASP A 209 -10.83 -7.47 -3.47
N THR A 210 -9.50 -7.61 -3.53
CA THR A 210 -8.66 -8.00 -2.40
C THR A 210 -8.55 -6.89 -1.35
N VAL A 211 -8.47 -5.63 -1.78
CA VAL A 211 -8.14 -4.53 -0.86
C VAL A 211 -9.33 -3.67 -0.45
N LEU A 212 -10.39 -3.58 -1.25
CA LEU A 212 -11.49 -2.65 -0.99
C LEU A 212 -12.63 -3.29 -0.23
N LEU A 213 -13.16 -2.54 0.72
CA LEU A 213 -14.41 -2.88 1.40
C LEU A 213 -15.59 -2.82 0.43
N ASP A 214 -16.53 -3.74 0.62
CA ASP A 214 -17.75 -3.84 -0.17
C ASP A 214 -18.64 -2.59 -0.02
N ASP A 215 -19.50 -2.35 -1.00
CA ASP A 215 -20.44 -1.23 -1.02
C ASP A 215 -21.47 -1.28 0.12
N ALA A 216 -21.65 -2.44 0.77
CA ALA A 216 -22.52 -2.62 1.92
C ALA A 216 -21.86 -2.36 3.28
N ALA A 217 -20.55 -2.15 3.31
CA ALA A 217 -19.80 -1.83 4.53
C ALA A 217 -20.16 -0.45 5.08
N ASP A 218 -19.85 -0.21 6.36
CA ASP A 218 -20.07 1.10 7.01
C ASP A 218 -19.23 2.21 6.33
N TYR A 219 -18.03 1.85 5.86
CA TYR A 219 -17.12 2.74 5.14
C TYR A 219 -16.74 2.12 3.78
N PRO A 220 -17.68 2.08 2.81
CA PRO A 220 -17.47 1.40 1.54
C PRO A 220 -16.29 1.99 0.77
N ARG A 221 -15.64 1.11 0.00
CA ARG A 221 -14.44 1.46 -0.79
C ARG A 221 -13.25 1.98 0.04
N GLY A 222 -13.30 1.85 1.37
CA GLY A 222 -12.12 1.94 2.22
C GLY A 222 -11.26 0.68 2.12
N SER A 223 -10.10 0.71 2.76
CA SER A 223 -9.16 -0.41 2.85
C SER A 223 -8.51 -0.41 4.23
N TYR A 224 -7.87 -1.52 4.60
CA TYR A 224 -6.96 -1.56 5.73
C TYR A 224 -5.53 -1.69 5.23
N VAL A 225 -4.59 -1.17 5.98
CA VAL A 225 -3.18 -1.26 5.68
C VAL A 225 -2.36 -1.55 6.93
N THR A 226 -1.44 -2.49 6.81
CA THR A 226 -0.44 -2.79 7.84
C THR A 226 0.92 -2.41 7.31
N VAL A 227 1.72 -1.72 8.13
CA VAL A 227 3.08 -1.32 7.79
C VAL A 227 4.09 -1.88 8.78
N GLN A 228 5.24 -2.31 8.27
CA GLN A 228 6.39 -2.73 9.07
C GLN A 228 7.69 -2.33 8.36
N LYS A 229 8.67 -1.86 9.14
CA LYS A 229 10.01 -1.56 8.67
C LYS A 229 10.93 -2.71 9.07
N TYR A 230 11.59 -3.33 8.10
CA TYR A 230 12.54 -4.42 8.30
C TYR A 230 13.95 -3.98 7.98
N ILE A 231 14.90 -4.31 8.85
CA ILE A 231 16.33 -4.19 8.59
C ILE A 231 16.90 -5.57 8.28
N HIS A 232 17.71 -5.66 7.23
CA HIS A 232 18.36 -6.89 6.78
C HIS A 232 19.82 -6.96 7.23
N ASP A 233 20.22 -8.08 7.80
CA ASP A 233 21.64 -8.45 8.02
C ASP A 233 22.20 -9.02 6.71
N LEU A 234 22.61 -8.12 5.80
CA LEU A 234 23.12 -8.51 4.49
C LEU A 234 24.47 -9.23 4.57
N ASP A 235 25.26 -9.00 5.59
CA ASP A 235 26.52 -9.69 5.77
C ASP A 235 26.26 -11.18 6.05
N LYS A 236 25.41 -11.47 7.03
CA LYS A 236 24.97 -12.83 7.34
C LYS A 236 24.24 -13.50 6.18
N TRP A 237 23.41 -12.74 5.46
CA TRP A 237 22.69 -13.23 4.28
C TRP A 237 23.64 -13.66 3.16
N ASN A 238 24.68 -12.88 2.91
CA ASN A 238 25.67 -13.13 1.86
C ASN A 238 26.67 -14.26 2.20
N GLU A 239 26.69 -14.76 3.44
CA GLU A 239 27.42 -15.96 3.81
C GLU A 239 26.75 -17.24 3.29
N LEU A 240 25.43 -17.19 2.99
CA LEU A 240 24.71 -18.32 2.43
C LEU A 240 25.05 -18.54 0.95
N SER A 241 25.09 -19.80 0.53
CA SER A 241 25.09 -20.13 -0.90
C SER A 241 23.75 -19.71 -1.56
N THR A 242 23.73 -19.53 -2.87
CA THR A 242 22.51 -19.21 -3.59
C THR A 242 21.41 -20.24 -3.33
N GLU A 243 21.75 -21.52 -3.34
CA GLU A 243 20.81 -22.62 -3.08
C GLU A 243 20.22 -22.59 -1.66
N GLU A 244 21.01 -22.15 -0.66
CA GLU A 244 20.48 -21.96 0.70
C GLU A 244 19.57 -20.71 0.78
N GLN A 245 19.92 -19.62 0.09
CA GLN A 245 19.07 -18.45 0.00
C GLN A 245 17.73 -18.79 -0.67
N GLU A 246 17.75 -19.57 -1.76
CA GLU A 246 16.55 -20.05 -2.47
C GLU A 246 15.66 -20.90 -1.57
N LYS A 247 16.25 -21.75 -0.71
CA LYS A 247 15.49 -22.53 0.28
C LYS A 247 14.89 -21.68 1.39
N VAL A 248 15.55 -20.58 1.80
CA VAL A 248 14.98 -19.64 2.77
C VAL A 248 13.75 -18.96 2.19
N ILE A 249 13.83 -18.51 0.94
CA ILE A 249 12.72 -17.82 0.27
C ILE A 249 11.65 -18.79 -0.24
N GLY A 250 12.04 -19.91 -0.85
CA GLY A 250 11.16 -20.88 -1.49
C GLY A 250 11.02 -20.69 -3.01
N ARG A 251 11.90 -19.86 -3.62
CA ARG A 251 11.93 -19.56 -5.06
C ARG A 251 13.37 -19.55 -5.57
N THR A 252 13.56 -19.75 -6.87
CA THR A 252 14.87 -19.56 -7.50
C THR A 252 15.21 -18.06 -7.57
N LYS A 253 16.47 -17.72 -7.31
CA LYS A 253 16.93 -16.33 -7.27
C LYS A 253 17.01 -15.70 -8.66
N ALA A 254 17.43 -16.49 -9.66
CA ALA A 254 17.63 -15.98 -11.01
C ALA A 254 16.31 -15.76 -11.76
N ASP A 255 15.44 -16.77 -11.76
CA ASP A 255 14.30 -16.86 -12.66
C ASP A 255 12.94 -16.70 -11.95
N ASP A 256 12.96 -16.47 -10.63
CA ASP A 256 11.74 -16.30 -9.79
C ASP A 256 10.73 -17.46 -9.94
N ILE A 257 11.25 -18.68 -10.06
CA ILE A 257 10.42 -19.89 -10.13
C ILE A 257 10.26 -20.46 -8.73
N GLU A 258 9.05 -20.75 -8.32
CA GLU A 258 8.77 -21.41 -7.05
C GLU A 258 9.40 -22.81 -7.03
N LEU A 259 10.02 -23.16 -5.90
CA LEU A 259 10.63 -24.47 -5.71
C LEU A 259 9.55 -25.56 -5.63
N ASP A 260 9.84 -26.73 -6.20
CA ASP A 260 8.96 -27.89 -6.09
C ASP A 260 8.74 -28.29 -4.62
N ASP A 261 7.55 -28.77 -4.29
CA ASP A 261 7.14 -29.07 -2.90
C ASP A 261 8.01 -30.11 -2.20
N ASP A 262 8.67 -30.98 -2.94
CA ASP A 262 9.58 -32.00 -2.38
C ASP A 262 10.96 -31.43 -1.96
N ILE A 263 11.31 -30.22 -2.41
CA ILE A 263 12.56 -29.55 -2.08
C ILE A 263 12.37 -28.21 -1.33
N LYS A 264 11.17 -27.62 -1.44
CA LYS A 264 10.81 -26.37 -0.75
C LYS A 264 10.63 -26.63 0.75
N PRO A 265 11.45 -26.01 1.63
CA PRO A 265 11.27 -26.19 3.07
C PRO A 265 9.91 -25.64 3.55
N SER A 266 9.28 -26.35 4.49
CA SER A 266 8.00 -25.96 5.08
C SER A 266 8.05 -24.63 5.85
N ASN A 267 9.24 -24.15 6.17
CA ASN A 267 9.50 -22.86 6.81
C ASN A 267 10.19 -21.85 5.89
N SER A 268 10.09 -22.06 4.58
CA SER A 268 10.45 -21.03 3.61
C SER A 268 9.41 -19.90 3.63
N HIS A 269 9.84 -18.72 3.23
CA HIS A 269 8.97 -17.54 3.17
C HIS A 269 7.70 -17.78 2.34
N VAL A 270 7.82 -18.38 1.17
CA VAL A 270 6.69 -18.72 0.31
C VAL A 270 5.75 -19.71 1.00
N ALA A 271 6.26 -20.82 1.55
CA ALA A 271 5.43 -21.88 2.13
C ALA A 271 4.59 -21.40 3.33
N LEU A 272 5.09 -20.47 4.13
CA LEU A 272 4.36 -19.92 5.28
C LEU A 272 3.39 -18.79 4.94
N ASN A 273 3.55 -18.19 3.76
CA ASN A 273 2.71 -17.08 3.27
C ASN A 273 1.71 -17.50 2.18
N ASP A 274 1.72 -18.77 1.76
CA ASP A 274 0.73 -19.34 0.85
C ASP A 274 -0.59 -19.57 1.61
N LEU A 275 -1.50 -18.61 1.54
CA LEU A 275 -2.82 -18.60 2.18
C LEU A 275 -3.91 -18.38 1.13
N GLU A 276 -5.12 -18.85 1.44
CA GLU A 276 -6.28 -18.73 0.56
C GLU A 276 -6.66 -17.27 0.24
N GLU A 277 -6.58 -16.40 1.25
CA GLU A 277 -6.94 -14.99 1.10
C GLU A 277 -5.69 -14.15 0.78
N ASP A 278 -5.73 -13.41 -0.31
CA ASP A 278 -4.63 -12.57 -0.75
C ASP A 278 -4.52 -11.24 0.01
N ILE A 279 -3.37 -10.61 -0.14
CA ILE A 279 -3.09 -9.21 0.23
C ILE A 279 -2.39 -8.53 -0.96
N TYR A 280 -2.52 -7.21 -1.06
CA TYR A 280 -1.81 -6.42 -2.06
C TYR A 280 -0.64 -5.68 -1.39
N ARG A 281 0.58 -5.90 -1.88
CA ARG A 281 1.81 -5.35 -1.31
C ARG A 281 2.43 -4.33 -2.25
N GLU A 282 2.90 -3.24 -1.66
CA GLU A 282 3.66 -2.17 -2.35
C GLU A 282 4.98 -1.92 -1.60
N ASN A 283 5.67 -3.00 -1.27
CA ASN A 283 6.94 -2.94 -0.56
C ASN A 283 7.97 -2.10 -1.33
N MET A 284 8.85 -1.45 -0.59
CA MET A 284 9.99 -0.75 -1.16
C MET A 284 11.26 -1.01 -0.38
N VAL A 285 12.32 -1.17 -1.13
CA VAL A 285 13.68 -1.17 -0.59
C VAL A 285 14.03 0.22 -0.07
N PHE A 286 14.71 0.28 1.05
CA PHE A 286 15.33 1.51 1.56
C PHE A 286 16.74 1.22 2.08
N GLY A 287 17.54 2.29 2.22
CA GLY A 287 18.86 2.14 2.81
C GLY A 287 19.57 3.45 3.08
N SER A 288 20.43 3.43 4.09
CA SER A 288 21.30 4.52 4.48
C SER A 288 22.71 3.97 4.77
N PHE A 289 23.65 4.26 3.90
CA PHE A 289 25.06 3.87 4.13
C PHE A 289 25.64 4.55 5.37
N ALA A 290 25.22 5.77 5.68
CA ALA A 290 25.73 6.49 6.85
C ALA A 290 25.22 5.90 8.17
N ALA A 291 23.98 5.40 8.19
CA ALA A 291 23.40 4.72 9.36
C ALA A 291 23.74 3.21 9.39
N GLY A 292 24.23 2.65 8.28
CA GLY A 292 24.41 1.20 8.15
C GLY A 292 23.09 0.43 8.09
N GLU A 293 22.00 1.11 7.76
CA GLU A 293 20.65 0.54 7.69
C GLU A 293 20.31 0.17 6.25
N MET A 294 19.95 -1.08 6.02
CA MET A 294 19.51 -1.61 4.73
C MET A 294 18.29 -2.48 4.97
N GLY A 295 17.21 -2.28 4.21
CA GLY A 295 16.00 -3.03 4.52
C GLY A 295 14.88 -2.92 3.51
N THR A 296 13.73 -3.46 3.92
CA THR A 296 12.47 -3.39 3.19
C THR A 296 11.39 -2.75 4.06
N TYR A 297 10.72 -1.75 3.54
CA TYR A 297 9.50 -1.24 4.13
C TYR A 297 8.35 -2.06 3.58
N PHE A 298 7.77 -2.90 4.43
CA PHE A 298 6.58 -3.69 4.12
C PHE A 298 5.35 -2.80 4.26
N ILE A 299 4.49 -2.84 3.27
CA ILE A 299 3.16 -2.26 3.29
C ILE A 299 2.18 -3.23 2.62
N GLY A 300 1.22 -3.72 3.40
CA GLY A 300 0.22 -4.68 2.94
C GLY A 300 -1.20 -4.13 3.08
N TYR A 301 -1.91 -4.08 1.96
CA TYR A 301 -3.31 -3.66 1.90
C TYR A 301 -4.23 -4.87 1.82
N ALA A 302 -5.36 -4.82 2.52
CA ALA A 302 -6.39 -5.86 2.48
C ALA A 302 -7.75 -5.29 2.89
N LYS A 303 -8.83 -5.89 2.42
CA LYS A 303 -10.20 -5.62 2.92
C LYS A 303 -10.43 -6.16 4.34
N ASP A 304 -9.60 -7.10 4.78
CA ASP A 304 -9.54 -7.61 6.16
C ASP A 304 -8.07 -7.60 6.65
N PRO A 305 -7.72 -6.79 7.68
CA PRO A 305 -6.35 -6.74 8.19
C PRO A 305 -5.91 -8.08 8.80
N GLU A 306 -6.85 -8.97 9.12
CA GLU A 306 -6.54 -10.31 9.62
C GLU A 306 -5.75 -11.14 8.59
N ASN A 307 -5.97 -10.91 7.28
CA ASN A 307 -5.21 -11.58 6.22
C ASN A 307 -3.70 -11.28 6.29
N VAL A 308 -3.34 -10.07 6.70
CA VAL A 308 -1.93 -9.71 6.97
C VAL A 308 -1.47 -10.33 8.29
N MET A 309 -2.28 -10.21 9.35
CA MET A 309 -1.90 -10.71 10.68
C MET A 309 -1.72 -12.24 10.71
N GLU A 310 -2.50 -13.00 9.95
CA GLU A 310 -2.32 -14.45 9.84
C GLU A 310 -0.96 -14.80 9.21
N ARG A 311 -0.57 -14.10 8.14
CA ARG A 311 0.76 -14.25 7.54
C ARG A 311 1.88 -13.94 8.54
N LEU A 312 1.74 -12.85 9.28
CA LEU A 312 2.74 -12.49 10.30
C LEU A 312 2.81 -13.55 11.41
N ARG A 313 1.67 -14.10 11.87
CA ARG A 313 1.70 -15.21 12.85
C ARG A 313 2.40 -16.45 12.28
N ASN A 314 2.14 -16.81 11.03
CA ASN A 314 2.82 -17.92 10.37
C ASN A 314 4.32 -17.66 10.26
N MET A 315 4.73 -16.44 9.94
CA MET A 315 6.15 -16.06 9.85
C MET A 315 6.84 -16.09 11.22
N PHE A 316 6.29 -15.41 12.22
CA PHE A 316 6.97 -15.20 13.51
C PHE A 316 6.81 -16.36 14.49
N ILE A 317 5.63 -16.97 14.55
CA ILE A 317 5.33 -18.11 15.45
C ILE A 317 5.63 -19.43 14.77
N GLY A 318 5.31 -19.52 13.47
CA GLY A 318 5.48 -20.72 12.66
C GLY A 318 4.22 -21.58 12.56
N LYS A 319 4.18 -22.43 11.52
CA LYS A 319 3.12 -23.40 11.27
C LYS A 319 3.74 -24.76 10.90
N PRO A 320 3.74 -25.75 11.86
CA PRO A 320 3.29 -25.64 13.25
C PRO A 320 4.15 -24.69 14.09
N GLU A 321 3.70 -24.34 15.30
CA GLU A 321 4.45 -23.48 16.22
C GLU A 321 5.91 -23.93 16.37
N GLY A 322 6.83 -22.96 16.27
CA GLY A 322 8.29 -23.19 16.24
C GLY A 322 8.88 -23.40 14.84
N ASN A 323 8.05 -23.64 13.81
CA ASN A 323 8.47 -23.73 12.41
C ASN A 323 8.38 -22.33 11.74
N TYR A 324 9.07 -21.34 12.35
CA TYR A 324 9.02 -19.94 11.92
C TYR A 324 9.74 -19.71 10.57
N ASP A 325 9.43 -18.60 9.94
CA ASP A 325 10.00 -18.19 8.65
C ASP A 325 11.50 -17.88 8.79
N ARG A 326 12.34 -18.62 8.08
CA ARG A 326 13.79 -18.47 8.11
C ARG A 326 14.29 -17.12 7.61
N ILE A 327 13.49 -16.35 6.87
CA ILE A 327 13.85 -14.98 6.48
C ILE A 327 14.11 -14.09 7.71
N LEU A 328 13.45 -14.39 8.84
CA LEU A 328 13.60 -13.66 10.10
C LEU A 328 14.97 -13.88 10.77
N ASP A 329 15.72 -14.89 10.38
CA ASP A 329 17.13 -15.05 10.79
C ASP A 329 18.02 -13.95 10.21
N PHE A 330 17.56 -13.27 9.15
CA PHE A 330 18.29 -12.23 8.40
C PHE A 330 17.56 -10.89 8.35
N SER A 331 16.33 -10.82 8.88
CA SER A 331 15.49 -9.64 8.80
C SER A 331 14.82 -9.37 10.13
N THR A 332 15.00 -8.16 10.67
CA THR A 332 14.44 -7.75 11.96
C THR A 332 13.37 -6.69 11.76
N ALA A 333 12.15 -6.94 12.26
CA ALA A 333 11.07 -5.96 12.26
C ALA A 333 11.33 -4.89 13.33
N LEU A 334 11.30 -3.62 12.96
CA LEU A 334 11.48 -2.48 13.86
C LEU A 334 10.16 -1.80 14.22
N THR A 335 9.16 -1.88 13.35
CA THR A 335 7.85 -1.26 13.55
C THR A 335 6.72 -2.23 13.23
N GLY A 336 5.51 -1.90 13.65
CA GLY A 336 4.27 -2.59 13.28
C GLY A 336 3.08 -1.72 13.64
N THR A 337 2.31 -1.27 12.63
CA THR A 337 1.16 -0.39 12.84
C THR A 337 0.07 -0.68 11.82
N ASN A 338 -1.19 -0.62 12.26
CA ASN A 338 -2.37 -0.78 11.42
C ASN A 338 -3.08 0.57 11.23
N PHE A 339 -3.58 0.79 10.02
CA PHE A 339 -4.37 1.97 9.68
C PHE A 339 -5.61 1.58 8.85
N PHE A 340 -6.63 2.41 8.94
CA PHE A 340 -7.74 2.42 8.00
C PHE A 340 -7.50 3.46 6.91
N VAL A 341 -7.69 3.09 5.67
CA VAL A 341 -7.60 3.96 4.49
C VAL A 341 -9.02 4.30 4.04
N PRO A 342 -9.54 5.50 4.36
CA PRO A 342 -10.88 5.91 3.91
C PRO A 342 -10.94 6.01 2.39
N SER A 343 -12.14 5.91 1.80
CA SER A 343 -12.32 6.26 0.39
C SER A 343 -11.93 7.73 0.14
N ALA A 344 -11.56 8.09 -1.10
CA ALA A 344 -11.22 9.48 -1.43
C ALA A 344 -12.41 10.42 -1.24
N ASP A 345 -13.64 9.93 -1.43
CA ASP A 345 -14.84 10.69 -1.18
C ASP A 345 -15.10 10.92 0.31
N LEU A 346 -14.86 9.90 1.16
CA LEU A 346 -14.94 10.07 2.61
C LEU A 346 -13.90 11.08 3.11
N MET A 347 -12.67 11.00 2.60
CA MET A 347 -11.61 11.97 2.92
C MET A 347 -12.04 13.40 2.58
N LYS A 348 -12.57 13.62 1.38
CA LYS A 348 -12.99 14.94 0.90
C LYS A 348 -14.12 15.53 1.74
N ASN A 349 -14.97 14.70 2.33
CA ASN A 349 -16.11 15.09 3.15
C ASN A 349 -15.88 14.74 4.63
N PHE A 350 -14.65 14.66 5.07
CA PHE A 350 -14.31 14.24 6.44
C PHE A 350 -14.83 15.22 7.49
N ASP A 351 -15.00 16.49 7.12
CA ASP A 351 -15.61 17.53 7.93
C ASP A 351 -17.12 17.35 8.15
N GLU A 352 -17.79 16.57 7.30
CA GLU A 352 -19.21 16.19 7.47
C GLU A 352 -19.40 15.10 8.55
N LEU A 353 -18.35 14.36 8.92
CA LEU A 353 -18.42 13.43 10.04
C LEU A 353 -18.59 14.20 11.37
N PRO A 354 -19.40 13.69 12.32
CA PRO A 354 -19.56 14.35 13.60
C PRO A 354 -18.18 14.44 14.30
N PRO A 355 -17.82 15.59 14.89
CA PRO A 355 -16.57 15.70 15.64
C PRO A 355 -16.56 14.76 16.85
N ALA A 356 -15.38 14.47 17.38
CA ALA A 356 -15.19 13.67 18.58
C ALA A 356 -15.77 14.33 19.82
#